data_7c11edf69d3794e683702889a9ed58ef
#
_entry.id   7c11edf69d3794e683702889a9ed58ef
#
_cell.length_a   1.000
_cell.length_b   1.000
_cell.length_c   1.000
_cell.angle_alpha   90.00
_cell.angle_beta   90.00
_cell.angle_gamma   90.00
#
_symmetry.space_group_name_H-M   'P 1'
#
loop_
_entity.id
_entity.type
_entity.pdbx_description
1 polymer ?
#
loop_
_entity_poly.entity_id
_entity_poly.type
_entity_poly.pdbx_seq_one_letter_code
_entity_poly.pdbx_strand_id
1 'polypeptide(L)'
;MSLFSNVLSQARVRLVPASAALVATAFIAGCGNSYRPVITPINPSGPAAQPAGYAVVVSSPSANAPGIYTIVDYSGDTIMVQAAIGLNPYAFTLDSNGANGYTLNSDHTLTNFQVSTTADPEPNIFFSTLPATAQTVGLFSPTAGLWVPDLNGNVIDVLAINGTAEAFKLAIPVATVPITVVGQGTLGQHLYSISQNVPFDVTCNNSPASVTQPGEADALEVASFTVSARIPLGTCPVYGVESTDGKRVFVLNRGSDTVTVINSQNNSLDQCTPFTNQNGQLVTCHPSLPLSTKAGLTGANVPTVAGPVYAEYIPATQELVVADYDGGTISLIDVSEDEYGNDSQTFGTTYTIPVGHNPASVTALADGSRAYTADQTDGTVHIVNLTSHTVEKTLAVSGHPRTVVSTSNSLYGKVYVSSPDTTLLTIIRTDQDIVDTTVLIEGNLVDVRVTTQNGAKGNTNISSRIPGGGQPCYLPGTTASLAACQNIHP
;
A
#
# COMPACT_ATOMS: atom_id res chain seq x y z
N MET A 1 -38.15 -25.26 77.25
CA MET A 1 -37.63 -23.94 76.83
C MET A 1 -36.18 -24.01 76.35
N SER A 2 -35.79 -25.07 75.60
CA SER A 2 -34.39 -25.29 75.12
C SER A 2 -34.25 -25.70 73.68
N LEU A 3 -35.30 -25.57 72.86
CA LEU A 3 -35.30 -25.99 71.44
C LEU A 3 -35.27 -24.81 70.45
N PHE A 4 -35.44 -23.58 70.92
CA PHE A 4 -35.46 -22.37 70.06
C PHE A 4 -34.12 -21.65 69.93
N SER A 5 -33.17 -21.93 70.82
CA SER A 5 -31.88 -21.23 70.77
C SER A 5 -30.87 -21.79 69.76
N ASN A 6 -31.04 -23.07 69.34
CA ASN A 6 -30.11 -23.75 68.44
C ASN A 6 -30.39 -23.54 66.92
N VAL A 7 -31.58 -23.03 66.60
CA VAL A 7 -31.95 -22.83 65.17
C VAL A 7 -31.43 -21.46 64.66
N LEU A 8 -31.33 -20.48 65.56
CA LEU A 8 -30.84 -19.13 65.16
C LEU A 8 -29.31 -19.04 65.04
N SER A 9 -28.55 -19.93 65.72
CA SER A 9 -27.08 -19.91 65.58
C SER A 9 -26.59 -20.59 64.30
N GLN A 10 -27.35 -21.54 63.75
CA GLN A 10 -26.96 -22.20 62.49
C GLN A 10 -27.36 -21.42 61.23
N ALA A 11 -28.34 -20.50 61.33
CA ALA A 11 -28.74 -19.66 60.23
C ALA A 11 -27.74 -18.49 59.98
N ARG A 12 -27.01 -18.04 61.02
CA ARG A 12 -26.02 -16.95 60.87
C ARG A 12 -24.68 -17.40 60.25
N VAL A 13 -24.30 -18.65 60.39
CA VAL A 13 -23.01 -19.16 59.86
C VAL A 13 -23.10 -19.52 58.39
N ARG A 14 -24.31 -19.75 57.83
CA ARG A 14 -24.50 -20.12 56.42
C ARG A 14 -24.74 -18.92 55.47
N LEU A 15 -25.01 -17.74 55.99
CA LEU A 15 -25.28 -16.57 55.15
C LEU A 15 -24.00 -15.78 54.76
N VAL A 16 -22.94 -15.89 55.53
CA VAL A 16 -21.69 -15.17 55.23
C VAL A 16 -20.94 -15.75 54.02
N PRO A 17 -20.83 -17.06 53.80
CA PRO A 17 -20.15 -17.56 52.61
C PRO A 17 -20.98 -17.39 51.32
N ALA A 18 -22.30 -17.32 51.41
CA ALA A 18 -23.15 -17.12 50.21
C ALA A 18 -23.10 -15.66 49.72
N SER A 19 -23.04 -14.69 50.62
CA SER A 19 -22.88 -13.27 50.24
C SER A 19 -21.46 -12.95 49.74
N ALA A 20 -20.44 -13.59 50.30
CA ALA A 20 -19.06 -13.44 49.82
C ALA A 20 -18.86 -14.09 48.45
N ALA A 21 -19.51 -15.20 48.19
CA ALA A 21 -19.49 -15.86 46.85
C ALA A 21 -20.26 -15.01 45.82
N LEU A 22 -21.37 -14.40 46.18
CA LEU A 22 -22.14 -13.54 45.27
C LEU A 22 -21.41 -12.23 44.97
N VAL A 23 -20.66 -11.66 45.89
CA VAL A 23 -19.83 -10.49 45.66
C VAL A 23 -18.60 -10.86 44.85
N ALA A 24 -17.99 -12.03 45.06
CA ALA A 24 -16.86 -12.50 44.26
C ALA A 24 -17.25 -12.80 42.81
N THR A 25 -18.45 -13.39 42.56
CA THR A 25 -18.95 -13.62 41.21
C THR A 25 -19.37 -12.33 40.51
N ALA A 26 -19.82 -11.30 41.22
CA ALA A 26 -20.10 -10.00 40.64
C ALA A 26 -18.83 -9.25 40.20
N PHE A 27 -17.68 -9.48 40.85
CA PHE A 27 -16.40 -8.93 40.42
C PHE A 27 -15.78 -9.66 39.25
N ILE A 28 -16.10 -10.95 39.04
CA ILE A 28 -15.60 -11.72 37.90
C ILE A 28 -16.46 -11.47 36.64
N ALA A 29 -17.74 -11.13 36.80
CA ALA A 29 -18.61 -10.78 35.68
C ALA A 29 -18.42 -9.34 35.16
N GLY A 30 -17.64 -8.52 35.88
CA GLY A 30 -17.38 -7.13 35.50
C GLY A 30 -16.18 -6.92 34.59
N CYS A 31 -15.34 -7.93 34.37
CA CYS A 31 -14.25 -7.89 33.41
C CYS A 31 -14.67 -8.56 32.10
N GLY A 32 -15.72 -8.04 31.48
CA GLY A 32 -15.95 -8.29 30.07
C GLY A 32 -14.87 -7.58 29.27
N ASN A 33 -14.13 -8.33 28.48
CA ASN A 33 -13.09 -7.83 27.55
C ASN A 33 -13.64 -6.95 26.41
N SER A 34 -14.80 -6.36 26.57
CA SER A 34 -15.25 -5.34 25.65
C SER A 34 -14.74 -3.96 26.14
N TYR A 35 -13.48 -3.65 25.84
CA TYR A 35 -13.06 -2.26 25.79
C TYR A 35 -13.90 -1.59 24.70
N ARG A 36 -15.00 -1.00 25.10
CA ARG A 36 -15.65 0.00 24.25
C ARG A 36 -14.90 1.29 24.52
N PRO A 37 -14.11 1.81 23.60
CA PRO A 37 -13.63 3.16 23.74
C PRO A 37 -14.87 4.03 23.92
N VAL A 38 -14.92 4.79 25.01
CA VAL A 38 -15.93 5.84 25.16
C VAL A 38 -15.57 6.85 24.08
N ILE A 39 -16.24 6.77 22.94
CA ILE A 39 -16.16 7.80 21.93
C ILE A 39 -16.88 9.00 22.52
N THR A 40 -16.17 9.81 23.28
CA THR A 40 -16.58 11.20 23.41
C THR A 40 -16.39 11.76 22.00
N PRO A 41 -17.44 12.31 21.38
CA PRO A 41 -17.24 13.07 20.16
C PRO A 41 -16.35 14.25 20.54
N ILE A 42 -15.05 14.07 20.35
CA ILE A 42 -14.12 15.18 20.32
C ILE A 42 -14.61 15.95 19.11
N ASN A 43 -15.05 17.17 19.37
CA ASN A 43 -15.39 18.08 18.27
C ASN A 43 -14.19 18.04 17.33
N PRO A 44 -14.33 17.50 16.11
CA PRO A 44 -13.18 17.34 15.25
C PRO A 44 -12.58 18.73 15.07
N SER A 45 -11.31 18.88 15.37
CA SER A 45 -10.55 20.09 15.08
C SER A 45 -10.43 20.34 13.56
N GLY A 46 -11.02 19.48 12.78
CA GLY A 46 -11.06 19.50 11.33
C GLY A 46 -12.37 20.04 10.77
N PRO A 47 -12.42 20.28 9.47
CA PRO A 47 -13.62 20.76 8.78
C PRO A 47 -14.77 19.77 8.90
N ALA A 48 -15.98 20.29 9.02
CA ALA A 48 -17.19 19.59 9.45
C ALA A 48 -17.76 18.50 8.52
N ALA A 49 -17.09 18.16 7.43
CA ALA A 49 -17.58 17.16 6.48
C ALA A 49 -16.42 16.33 5.90
N GLN A 50 -15.80 15.53 6.75
CA GLN A 50 -14.93 14.47 6.24
C GLN A 50 -15.77 13.42 5.53
N PRO A 51 -15.32 12.90 4.39
CA PRO A 51 -15.95 11.76 3.77
C PRO A 51 -16.00 10.58 4.76
N ALA A 52 -17.08 9.81 4.73
CA ALA A 52 -17.14 8.57 5.49
C ALA A 52 -16.12 7.59 4.91
N GLY A 53 -15.16 7.17 5.73
CA GLY A 53 -14.11 6.26 5.32
C GLY A 53 -13.14 5.99 6.46
N TYR A 54 -12.23 5.07 6.21
CA TYR A 54 -11.32 4.59 7.23
C TYR A 54 -9.89 4.52 6.70
N ALA A 55 -8.93 4.83 7.57
CA ALA A 55 -7.56 4.40 7.41
C ALA A 55 -7.42 3.03 8.08
N VAL A 56 -6.89 2.08 7.37
CA VAL A 56 -6.59 0.73 7.86
C VAL A 56 -5.08 0.62 7.99
N VAL A 57 -4.64 0.39 9.21
CA VAL A 57 -3.22 0.31 9.57
C VAL A 57 -2.89 -1.13 9.94
N VAL A 58 -1.81 -1.65 9.39
CA VAL A 58 -1.22 -2.92 9.83
C VAL A 58 0.04 -2.62 10.61
N SER A 59 0.20 -3.27 11.75
CA SER A 59 1.35 -3.12 12.63
C SER A 59 1.86 -4.45 13.14
N SER A 60 3.12 -4.47 13.56
CA SER A 60 3.77 -5.63 14.15
C SER A 60 4.39 -5.27 15.49
N PRO A 61 3.92 -5.85 16.61
CA PRO A 61 4.50 -5.61 17.93
C PRO A 61 5.92 -6.19 18.06
N SER A 62 6.18 -7.32 17.41
CA SER A 62 7.50 -7.92 17.32
C SER A 62 7.55 -9.02 16.26
N ALA A 63 8.75 -9.47 15.92
CA ALA A 63 8.97 -10.55 14.94
C ALA A 63 8.33 -11.90 15.32
N ASN A 64 8.02 -12.11 16.60
CA ASN A 64 7.47 -13.37 17.12
C ASN A 64 6.07 -13.19 17.71
N ALA A 65 5.40 -12.09 17.41
CA ALA A 65 4.06 -11.81 17.88
C ALA A 65 3.08 -11.69 16.71
N PRO A 66 1.80 -12.01 16.91
CA PRO A 66 0.76 -11.67 15.96
C PRO A 66 0.80 -10.19 15.62
N GLY A 67 0.62 -9.85 14.36
CA GLY A 67 0.38 -8.49 13.94
C GLY A 67 -1.00 -8.01 14.37
N ILE A 68 -1.25 -6.74 14.15
CA ILE A 68 -2.53 -6.12 14.50
C ILE A 68 -2.98 -5.30 13.31
N TYR A 69 -4.25 -5.43 12.91
CA TYR A 69 -4.86 -4.40 12.09
C TYR A 69 -5.66 -3.44 12.96
N THR A 70 -5.63 -2.18 12.59
CA THR A 70 -6.33 -1.10 13.29
C THR A 70 -7.12 -0.29 12.28
N ILE A 71 -8.40 -0.07 12.55
CA ILE A 71 -9.26 0.81 11.75
C ILE A 71 -9.38 2.15 12.46
N VAL A 72 -9.00 3.22 11.75
CA VAL A 72 -9.07 4.60 12.22
C VAL A 72 -10.10 5.35 11.39
N ASP A 73 -11.04 6.02 12.05
CA ASP A 73 -12.08 6.82 11.40
C ASP A 73 -11.51 8.14 10.85
N TYR A 74 -11.90 8.52 9.63
CA TYR A 74 -11.48 9.80 9.04
C TYR A 74 -12.02 11.01 9.78
N SER A 75 -13.23 10.91 10.34
CA SER A 75 -13.92 12.08 10.91
C SER A 75 -13.35 12.50 12.24
N GLY A 76 -12.90 11.56 13.05
CA GLY A 76 -12.48 11.81 14.43
C GLY A 76 -11.07 11.37 14.76
N ASP A 77 -10.35 10.77 13.82
CA ASP A 77 -9.01 10.19 14.03
C ASP A 77 -8.97 9.21 15.21
N THR A 78 -10.08 8.50 15.40
CA THR A 78 -10.25 7.57 16.51
C THR A 78 -10.11 6.12 16.05
N ILE A 79 -9.50 5.32 16.90
CA ILE A 79 -9.43 3.88 16.69
C ILE A 79 -10.83 3.29 16.89
N MET A 80 -11.37 2.68 15.87
CA MET A 80 -12.68 2.03 15.88
C MET A 80 -12.59 0.55 16.21
N VAL A 81 -11.60 -0.12 15.64
CA VAL A 81 -11.38 -1.57 15.78
C VAL A 81 -9.89 -1.84 15.83
N GLN A 82 -9.50 -2.79 16.66
CA GLN A 82 -8.19 -3.43 16.65
C GLN A 82 -8.38 -4.94 16.82
N ALA A 83 -7.67 -5.73 16.02
CA ALA A 83 -7.66 -7.17 16.20
C ALA A 83 -6.35 -7.79 15.72
N ALA A 84 -6.04 -8.96 16.30
CA ALA A 84 -4.85 -9.72 15.95
C ALA A 84 -5.01 -10.38 14.57
N ILE A 85 -3.92 -10.38 13.82
CA ILE A 85 -3.77 -11.06 12.52
C ILE A 85 -2.59 -12.03 12.58
N GLY A 86 -2.12 -12.51 11.43
CA GLY A 86 -1.02 -13.48 11.41
C GLY A 86 0.30 -12.97 11.95
N LEU A 87 1.25 -13.87 12.09
CA LEU A 87 2.54 -13.59 12.73
C LEU A 87 3.37 -12.62 11.91
N ASN A 88 3.76 -11.50 12.52
CA ASN A 88 4.69 -10.53 11.95
C ASN A 88 4.39 -10.22 10.47
N PRO A 89 3.28 -9.54 10.18
CA PRO A 89 2.89 -9.19 8.82
C PRO A 89 3.93 -8.28 8.17
N TYR A 90 4.17 -8.47 6.88
CA TYR A 90 5.16 -7.69 6.13
C TYR A 90 4.63 -7.06 4.85
N ALA A 91 3.49 -7.52 4.35
CA ALA A 91 2.80 -6.92 3.22
C ALA A 91 1.31 -6.82 3.51
N PHE A 92 0.70 -5.77 3.00
CA PHE A 92 -0.71 -5.46 3.23
C PHE A 92 -1.35 -4.86 1.98
N THR A 93 -2.58 -5.26 1.68
CA THR A 93 -3.42 -4.62 0.68
C THR A 93 -4.88 -4.61 1.11
N LEU A 94 -5.66 -3.71 0.52
CA LEU A 94 -7.12 -3.76 0.53
C LEU A 94 -7.63 -4.29 -0.82
N ASP A 95 -8.82 -4.84 -0.84
CA ASP A 95 -9.52 -5.07 -2.10
C ASP A 95 -9.92 -3.73 -2.75
N SER A 96 -10.31 -3.77 -4.02
CA SER A 96 -10.65 -2.57 -4.79
C SER A 96 -11.81 -1.76 -4.21
N ASN A 97 -12.63 -2.36 -3.35
CA ASN A 97 -13.75 -1.71 -2.67
C ASN A 97 -13.40 -1.22 -1.26
N GLY A 98 -12.21 -1.56 -0.75
CA GLY A 98 -11.81 -1.27 0.61
C GLY A 98 -12.59 -2.04 1.69
N ALA A 99 -13.30 -3.11 1.29
CA ALA A 99 -14.15 -3.89 2.19
C ALA A 99 -13.39 -4.99 2.92
N ASN A 100 -12.31 -5.51 2.33
CA ASN A 100 -11.49 -6.56 2.91
C ASN A 100 -10.02 -6.17 2.86
N GLY A 101 -9.29 -6.52 3.91
CA GLY A 101 -7.85 -6.39 4.00
C GLY A 101 -7.17 -7.75 3.98
N TYR A 102 -5.97 -7.79 3.40
CA TYR A 102 -5.16 -8.99 3.27
C TYR A 102 -3.73 -8.71 3.70
N THR A 103 -3.16 -9.60 4.50
CA THR A 103 -1.75 -9.50 4.88
C THR A 103 -0.99 -10.78 4.56
N LEU A 104 0.26 -10.63 4.14
CA LEU A 104 1.23 -11.71 4.12
C LEU A 104 2.02 -11.71 5.43
N ASN A 105 2.17 -12.89 6.02
CA ASN A 105 2.75 -13.06 7.34
C ASN A 105 4.01 -13.92 7.28
N SER A 106 4.92 -13.72 8.22
CA SER A 106 6.24 -14.39 8.24
C SER A 106 6.17 -15.92 8.48
N ASP A 107 5.03 -16.43 8.90
CA ASP A 107 4.76 -17.86 9.11
C ASP A 107 4.16 -18.56 7.88
N HIS A 108 4.29 -17.99 6.68
CA HIS A 108 3.70 -18.45 5.43
C HIS A 108 2.16 -18.48 5.42
N THR A 109 1.54 -17.72 6.31
CA THR A 109 0.10 -17.53 6.27
C THR A 109 -0.28 -16.24 5.58
N LEU A 110 -1.49 -16.23 5.06
CA LEU A 110 -2.17 -15.04 4.59
C LEU A 110 -3.37 -14.82 5.52
N THR A 111 -3.52 -13.60 6.01
CA THR A 111 -4.73 -13.24 6.76
C THR A 111 -5.66 -12.43 5.88
N ASN A 112 -6.94 -12.78 5.89
CA ASN A 112 -8.04 -11.97 5.38
C ASN A 112 -8.85 -11.43 6.55
N PHE A 113 -9.21 -10.16 6.52
CA PHE A 113 -10.08 -9.55 7.52
C PHE A 113 -11.06 -8.57 6.87
N GLN A 114 -12.25 -8.47 7.43
CA GLN A 114 -13.26 -7.53 6.96
C GLN A 114 -13.02 -6.14 7.54
N VAL A 115 -13.07 -5.11 6.71
CA VAL A 115 -13.03 -3.71 7.13
C VAL A 115 -14.43 -3.30 7.60
N SER A 116 -14.71 -3.50 8.88
CA SER A 116 -16.00 -3.21 9.49
C SER A 116 -15.81 -2.64 10.88
N THR A 117 -16.65 -1.68 11.26
CA THR A 117 -16.64 -1.06 12.58
C THR A 117 -17.83 -1.47 13.45
N THR A 118 -18.72 -2.30 12.92
CA THR A 118 -20.02 -2.61 13.56
C THR A 118 -20.09 -3.99 14.18
N ALA A 119 -19.15 -4.88 13.85
CA ALA A 119 -19.13 -6.26 14.32
C ALA A 119 -17.91 -6.54 15.20
N ASP A 120 -18.01 -7.59 16.00
CA ASP A 120 -16.84 -8.20 16.63
C ASP A 120 -15.88 -8.63 15.51
N PRO A 121 -14.63 -8.16 15.49
CA PRO A 121 -13.71 -8.46 14.40
C PRO A 121 -13.31 -9.94 14.32
N GLU A 122 -13.22 -10.64 15.44
CA GLU A 122 -12.69 -12.01 15.51
C GLU A 122 -13.41 -13.01 14.59
N PRO A 123 -14.74 -13.02 14.46
CA PRO A 123 -15.43 -13.95 13.56
C PRO A 123 -15.16 -13.69 12.07
N ASN A 124 -14.60 -12.54 11.73
CA ASN A 124 -14.37 -12.10 10.35
C ASN A 124 -12.88 -12.05 9.98
N ILE A 125 -12.04 -12.74 10.74
CA ILE A 125 -10.61 -12.92 10.45
C ILE A 125 -10.37 -14.36 10.06
N PHE A 126 -9.82 -14.57 8.88
CA PHE A 126 -9.58 -15.89 8.32
C PHE A 126 -8.10 -16.03 7.95
N PHE A 127 -7.59 -17.25 8.11
CA PHE A 127 -6.20 -17.58 7.81
C PHE A 127 -6.17 -18.61 6.69
N SER A 128 -5.31 -18.36 5.72
CA SER A 128 -4.99 -19.24 4.60
C SER A 128 -3.51 -19.56 4.60
N THR A 129 -3.14 -20.73 4.10
CA THR A 129 -1.75 -21.13 3.95
C THR A 129 -1.31 -20.95 2.50
N LEU A 130 -0.16 -20.32 2.30
CA LEU A 130 0.51 -20.29 1.03
C LEU A 130 1.25 -21.61 0.76
N PRO A 131 1.61 -21.94 -0.49
CA PRO A 131 2.51 -23.06 -0.76
C PRO A 131 3.77 -22.98 0.10
N ALA A 132 4.19 -24.11 0.67
CA ALA A 132 5.26 -24.13 1.67
C ALA A 132 6.63 -23.62 1.17
N THR A 133 6.84 -23.60 -0.14
CA THR A 133 8.04 -23.09 -0.79
C THR A 133 7.89 -21.67 -1.33
N ALA A 134 6.71 -21.10 -1.22
CA ALA A 134 6.45 -19.75 -1.75
C ALA A 134 7.29 -18.71 -1.03
N GLN A 135 7.94 -17.87 -1.82
CA GLN A 135 8.59 -16.65 -1.35
C GLN A 135 7.86 -15.46 -1.96
N THR A 136 7.19 -14.70 -1.13
CA THR A 136 6.29 -13.66 -1.58
C THR A 136 6.74 -12.30 -1.07
N VAL A 137 6.53 -11.26 -1.86
CA VAL A 137 6.91 -9.88 -1.50
C VAL A 137 5.75 -8.91 -1.56
N GLY A 138 4.66 -9.31 -2.20
CA GLY A 138 3.47 -8.50 -2.34
C GLY A 138 2.27 -9.35 -2.68
N LEU A 139 1.12 -8.74 -2.71
CA LEU A 139 -0.14 -9.36 -3.08
C LEU A 139 -1.02 -8.33 -3.77
N PHE A 140 -1.91 -8.82 -4.62
CA PHE A 140 -2.86 -8.03 -5.36
C PHE A 140 -4.25 -8.62 -5.26
N SER A 141 -5.24 -7.80 -4.90
CA SER A 141 -6.63 -8.22 -4.78
C SER A 141 -7.50 -7.45 -5.77
N PRO A 142 -7.65 -7.96 -7.00
CA PRO A 142 -8.70 -7.47 -7.90
C PRO A 142 -10.06 -7.99 -7.42
N THR A 143 -11.12 -7.63 -8.12
CA THR A 143 -12.49 -8.06 -7.76
C THR A 143 -12.71 -9.58 -7.76
N ALA A 144 -11.82 -10.36 -8.36
CA ALA A 144 -11.99 -11.81 -8.56
C ALA A 144 -10.76 -12.60 -8.14
N GLY A 145 -10.52 -12.73 -6.85
CA GLY A 145 -9.43 -13.54 -6.33
C GLY A 145 -8.26 -12.74 -5.80
N LEU A 146 -7.31 -13.43 -5.23
CA LEU A 146 -6.08 -12.87 -4.70
C LEU A 146 -4.91 -13.44 -5.50
N TRP A 147 -4.03 -12.55 -5.95
CA TRP A 147 -2.90 -12.86 -6.83
C TRP A 147 -1.61 -12.56 -6.09
N VAL A 148 -0.83 -13.60 -5.84
CA VAL A 148 0.37 -13.53 -5.00
C VAL A 148 1.59 -13.94 -5.83
N PRO A 149 2.51 -13.03 -6.11
CA PRO A 149 3.78 -13.39 -6.77
C PRO A 149 4.60 -14.33 -5.88
N ASP A 150 5.00 -15.48 -6.42
CA ASP A 150 5.97 -16.38 -5.80
C ASP A 150 7.30 -16.30 -6.56
N LEU A 151 8.26 -15.64 -5.95
CA LEU A 151 9.59 -15.40 -6.52
C LEU A 151 10.36 -16.70 -6.75
N ASN A 152 10.21 -17.65 -5.85
CA ASN A 152 10.94 -18.91 -5.88
C ASN A 152 10.36 -19.89 -6.90
N GLY A 153 9.02 -19.91 -6.98
CA GLY A 153 8.29 -20.73 -7.95
C GLY A 153 8.30 -20.16 -9.37
N ASN A 154 8.59 -18.88 -9.54
CA ASN A 154 8.40 -18.14 -10.80
C ASN A 154 6.95 -18.27 -11.30
N VAL A 155 6.01 -18.09 -10.40
CA VAL A 155 4.57 -18.21 -10.64
C VAL A 155 3.81 -17.08 -9.97
N ILE A 156 2.60 -16.87 -10.43
CA ILE A 156 1.59 -16.14 -9.67
C ILE A 156 0.64 -17.16 -9.07
N ASP A 157 0.64 -17.22 -7.74
CA ASP A 157 -0.32 -18.02 -7.00
C ASP A 157 -1.67 -17.32 -6.95
N VAL A 158 -2.70 -17.99 -7.44
CA VAL A 158 -4.07 -17.46 -7.43
C VAL A 158 -4.85 -18.16 -6.34
N LEU A 159 -5.40 -17.38 -5.42
CA LEU A 159 -6.28 -17.86 -4.36
C LEU A 159 -7.70 -17.40 -4.64
N ALA A 160 -8.65 -18.33 -4.50
CA ALA A 160 -10.06 -18.05 -4.66
C ALA A 160 -10.63 -17.45 -3.37
N ILE A 161 -11.33 -16.33 -3.48
CA ILE A 161 -12.04 -15.71 -2.37
C ILE A 161 -13.39 -16.43 -2.23
N ASN A 162 -13.56 -17.21 -1.17
CA ASN A 162 -14.76 -18.00 -0.91
C ASN A 162 -15.57 -17.51 0.31
N GLY A 163 -15.36 -16.27 0.72
CA GLY A 163 -16.10 -15.63 1.81
C GLY A 163 -15.66 -16.03 3.22
N THR A 164 -14.77 -17.03 3.36
CA THR A 164 -14.22 -17.45 4.66
C THR A 164 -12.70 -17.46 4.64
N ALA A 165 -12.08 -18.45 4.04
CA ALA A 165 -10.63 -18.53 3.85
C ALA A 165 -10.33 -18.64 2.36
N GLU A 166 -9.23 -18.01 1.94
CA GLU A 166 -8.76 -18.10 0.56
C GLU A 166 -8.18 -19.48 0.34
N ALA A 167 -8.74 -20.21 -0.61
CA ALA A 167 -8.22 -21.49 -1.04
C ALA A 167 -7.27 -21.31 -2.21
N PHE A 168 -6.10 -21.92 -2.15
CA PHE A 168 -5.20 -22.01 -3.31
C PHE A 168 -5.93 -22.63 -4.48
N LYS A 169 -5.95 -21.95 -5.60
CA LYS A 169 -6.66 -22.36 -6.80
C LYS A 169 -5.72 -22.95 -7.85
N LEU A 170 -4.68 -22.22 -8.19
CA LEU A 170 -3.68 -22.63 -9.16
C LEU A 170 -2.46 -21.70 -9.13
N ALA A 171 -1.38 -22.10 -9.77
CA ALA A 171 -0.19 -21.30 -10.03
C ALA A 171 -0.06 -21.04 -11.53
N ILE A 172 0.16 -19.79 -11.92
CA ILE A 172 0.36 -19.38 -13.31
C ILE A 172 1.86 -19.19 -13.52
N PRO A 173 2.52 -19.97 -14.38
CA PRO A 173 3.92 -19.77 -14.72
C PRO A 173 4.13 -18.43 -15.41
N VAL A 174 5.08 -17.62 -14.91
CA VAL A 174 5.45 -16.30 -15.43
C VAL A 174 6.96 -16.20 -15.60
N ALA A 175 7.45 -15.04 -16.00
CA ALA A 175 8.89 -14.75 -16.05
C ALA A 175 9.55 -14.85 -14.66
N THR A 176 10.87 -14.93 -14.65
CA THR A 176 11.60 -15.23 -13.39
C THR A 176 11.56 -14.07 -12.42
N VAL A 177 11.39 -14.41 -11.13
CA VAL A 177 11.36 -13.45 -10.01
C VAL A 177 10.23 -12.43 -10.18
N PRO A 178 8.96 -12.88 -10.19
CA PRO A 178 7.82 -11.99 -10.19
C PRO A 178 7.73 -11.27 -8.83
N ILE A 179 7.60 -9.95 -8.86
CA ILE A 179 7.63 -9.13 -7.64
C ILE A 179 6.29 -8.47 -7.33
N THR A 180 5.50 -8.19 -8.34
CA THR A 180 4.19 -7.55 -8.17
C THR A 180 3.24 -7.92 -9.30
N VAL A 181 1.96 -7.67 -9.07
CA VAL A 181 0.91 -7.71 -10.09
C VAL A 181 0.26 -6.34 -10.14
N VAL A 182 -0.05 -5.86 -11.32
CA VAL A 182 -0.72 -4.59 -11.57
C VAL A 182 -1.89 -4.78 -12.54
N GLY A 183 -2.93 -3.98 -12.39
CA GLY A 183 -4.09 -3.97 -13.27
C GLY A 183 -5.37 -3.57 -12.55
N GLN A 184 -6.44 -3.34 -13.29
CA GLN A 184 -7.76 -3.06 -12.76
C GLN A 184 -8.68 -4.26 -12.99
N GLY A 185 -9.08 -4.89 -11.90
CA GLY A 185 -9.97 -6.05 -11.99
C GLY A 185 -11.39 -5.76 -12.51
N THR A 186 -11.77 -4.48 -12.62
CA THR A 186 -13.12 -4.06 -13.07
C THR A 186 -13.18 -3.57 -14.50
N LEU A 187 -12.10 -3.01 -15.03
CA LEU A 187 -12.07 -2.38 -16.35
C LEU A 187 -11.23 -3.16 -17.36
N GLY A 188 -10.20 -3.88 -16.90
CA GLY A 188 -9.34 -4.71 -17.74
C GLY A 188 -9.63 -6.19 -17.53
N GLN A 189 -9.60 -6.97 -18.58
CA GLN A 189 -9.61 -8.43 -18.45
C GLN A 189 -8.19 -8.97 -18.21
N HIS A 190 -7.20 -8.10 -18.14
CA HIS A 190 -5.80 -8.42 -18.02
C HIS A 190 -5.21 -7.86 -16.74
N LEU A 191 -4.36 -8.65 -16.14
CA LEU A 191 -3.43 -8.22 -15.12
C LEU A 191 -2.03 -8.41 -15.66
N TYR A 192 -1.07 -7.72 -15.10
CA TYR A 192 0.33 -7.84 -15.51
C TYR A 192 1.17 -8.28 -14.32
N SER A 193 1.82 -9.43 -14.44
CA SER A 193 2.89 -9.82 -13.53
C SER A 193 4.16 -9.07 -13.93
N ILE A 194 4.81 -8.44 -12.98
CA ILE A 194 6.07 -7.72 -13.17
C ILE A 194 7.20 -8.56 -12.60
N SER A 195 8.14 -8.94 -13.43
CA SER A 195 9.25 -9.83 -13.08
C SER A 195 10.61 -9.16 -13.32
N GLN A 196 11.54 -9.35 -12.40
CA GLN A 196 12.87 -8.72 -12.47
C GLN A 196 13.85 -9.47 -13.37
N ASN A 197 13.65 -10.76 -13.61
CA ASN A 197 14.53 -11.64 -14.36
C ASN A 197 15.97 -11.74 -13.83
N VAL A 198 16.20 -11.28 -12.61
CA VAL A 198 17.47 -11.42 -11.89
C VAL A 198 17.17 -12.01 -10.51
N PRO A 199 18.13 -12.70 -9.87
CA PRO A 199 17.90 -13.24 -8.54
C PRO A 199 17.38 -12.18 -7.57
N PHE A 200 16.38 -12.57 -6.78
CA PHE A 200 15.82 -11.71 -5.76
C PHE A 200 16.79 -11.63 -4.59
N ASP A 201 17.77 -10.83 -4.77
CA ASP A 201 18.75 -10.52 -3.77
C ASP A 201 18.97 -9.00 -3.73
N VAL A 202 20.09 -8.64 -3.16
CA VAL A 202 20.52 -7.27 -3.02
C VAL A 202 20.81 -6.52 -4.34
N THR A 203 20.74 -7.16 -5.51
CA THR A 203 21.22 -6.54 -6.75
C THR A 203 20.37 -5.36 -7.18
N CYS A 204 19.06 -5.58 -7.34
CA CYS A 204 18.13 -4.50 -7.71
C CYS A 204 17.90 -3.49 -6.58
N ASN A 205 18.22 -3.84 -5.33
CA ASN A 205 18.07 -2.95 -4.19
C ASN A 205 19.29 -2.09 -3.93
N ASN A 206 20.50 -2.71 -3.99
CA ASN A 206 21.72 -2.01 -3.60
C ASN A 206 22.53 -1.49 -4.78
N SER A 207 22.34 -2.03 -5.97
CA SER A 207 23.12 -1.66 -7.15
C SER A 207 22.28 -1.78 -8.43
N PRO A 208 21.08 -1.18 -8.48
CA PRO A 208 20.15 -1.37 -9.61
C PRO A 208 20.77 -0.97 -10.94
N ALA A 209 21.54 0.09 -10.99
CA ALA A 209 22.22 0.55 -12.20
C ALA A 209 23.28 -0.42 -12.74
N SER A 210 23.70 -1.43 -11.97
CA SER A 210 24.63 -2.47 -12.45
C SER A 210 23.95 -3.61 -13.21
N VAL A 211 22.61 -3.69 -13.13
CA VAL A 211 21.83 -4.73 -13.78
C VAL A 211 21.64 -4.42 -15.25
N THR A 212 22.03 -5.35 -16.10
CA THR A 212 21.88 -5.24 -17.55
C THR A 212 20.76 -6.13 -18.12
N GLN A 213 20.26 -7.06 -17.31
CA GLN A 213 19.18 -7.95 -17.70
C GLN A 213 17.85 -7.19 -17.63
N PRO A 214 17.09 -7.09 -18.74
CA PRO A 214 15.77 -6.49 -18.71
C PRO A 214 14.78 -7.35 -17.94
N GLY A 215 13.83 -6.69 -17.28
CA GLY A 215 12.67 -7.34 -16.71
C GLY A 215 11.64 -7.71 -17.77
N GLU A 216 10.55 -8.31 -17.32
CA GLU A 216 9.46 -8.73 -18.19
C GLU A 216 8.11 -8.52 -17.51
N ALA A 217 7.11 -8.09 -18.26
CA ALA A 217 5.72 -8.10 -17.83
C ALA A 217 4.98 -9.22 -18.58
N ASP A 218 4.32 -10.09 -17.83
CA ASP A 218 3.43 -11.10 -18.39
C ASP A 218 1.98 -10.64 -18.28
N ALA A 219 1.30 -10.53 -19.43
CA ALA A 219 -0.13 -10.24 -19.48
C ALA A 219 -0.93 -11.48 -19.07
N LEU A 220 -1.65 -11.40 -17.97
CA LEU A 220 -2.40 -12.48 -17.35
C LEU A 220 -3.89 -12.35 -17.68
N GLU A 221 -4.44 -13.39 -18.27
CA GLU A 221 -5.86 -13.50 -18.55
C GLU A 221 -6.62 -13.93 -17.30
N VAL A 222 -7.44 -13.06 -16.76
CA VAL A 222 -8.21 -13.33 -15.51
C VAL A 222 -9.21 -14.47 -15.68
N ALA A 223 -9.78 -14.63 -16.88
CA ALA A 223 -10.80 -15.65 -17.15
C ALA A 223 -10.21 -17.05 -17.32
N SER A 224 -9.07 -17.17 -17.99
CA SER A 224 -8.42 -18.45 -18.35
C SER A 224 -7.24 -18.82 -17.44
N PHE A 225 -6.72 -17.85 -16.68
CA PHE A 225 -5.52 -18.00 -15.86
C PHE A 225 -4.28 -18.42 -16.67
N THR A 226 -4.09 -17.75 -17.80
CA THR A 226 -2.97 -18.01 -18.73
C THR A 226 -2.25 -16.70 -19.03
N VAL A 227 -0.99 -16.82 -19.46
CA VAL A 227 -0.22 -15.70 -20.01
C VAL A 227 -0.58 -15.56 -21.50
N SER A 228 -1.05 -14.38 -21.91
CA SER A 228 -1.41 -14.07 -23.30
C SER A 228 -0.30 -13.36 -24.07
N ALA A 229 0.52 -12.57 -23.36
CA ALA A 229 1.64 -11.85 -23.98
C ALA A 229 2.79 -11.69 -22.98
N ARG A 230 4.00 -11.50 -23.52
CA ARG A 230 5.22 -11.20 -22.77
C ARG A 230 5.81 -9.90 -23.29
N ILE A 231 6.03 -8.96 -22.41
CA ILE A 231 6.37 -7.59 -22.75
C ILE A 231 7.70 -7.24 -22.09
N PRO A 232 8.72 -6.85 -22.86
CA PRO A 232 10.01 -6.49 -22.30
C PRO A 232 9.91 -5.18 -21.51
N LEU A 233 10.58 -5.12 -20.36
CA LEU A 233 10.68 -3.96 -19.49
C LEU A 233 12.10 -3.38 -19.49
N GLY A 234 12.30 -2.30 -18.77
CA GLY A 234 13.65 -1.86 -18.38
C GLY A 234 14.28 -2.78 -17.35
N THR A 235 15.45 -2.40 -16.84
CA THR A 235 16.16 -3.19 -15.82
C THR A 235 15.65 -2.89 -14.42
N CYS A 236 15.62 -3.92 -13.57
CA CYS A 236 15.10 -3.82 -12.20
C CYS A 236 13.71 -3.15 -12.13
N PRO A 237 12.68 -3.67 -12.79
CA PRO A 237 11.33 -3.16 -12.56
C PRO A 237 10.95 -3.40 -11.10
N VAL A 238 10.26 -2.43 -10.49
CA VAL A 238 9.95 -2.47 -9.04
C VAL A 238 8.48 -2.24 -8.73
N TYR A 239 7.76 -1.55 -9.59
CA TYR A 239 6.37 -1.17 -9.35
C TYR A 239 5.62 -0.95 -10.67
N GLY A 240 4.31 -1.06 -10.62
CA GLY A 240 3.44 -0.75 -11.74
C GLY A 240 2.18 -0.03 -11.31
N VAL A 241 1.69 0.85 -12.17
CA VAL A 241 0.44 1.57 -11.98
C VAL A 241 -0.33 1.62 -13.29
N GLU A 242 -1.65 1.49 -13.24
CA GLU A 242 -2.51 1.55 -14.40
C GLU A 242 -3.30 2.87 -14.41
N SER A 243 -3.52 3.42 -15.61
CA SER A 243 -4.44 4.55 -15.77
C SER A 243 -5.87 4.17 -15.38
N THR A 244 -6.66 5.13 -14.90
CA THR A 244 -8.02 4.83 -14.41
C THR A 244 -8.99 4.34 -15.49
N ASP A 245 -8.68 4.60 -16.74
CA ASP A 245 -9.46 4.11 -17.89
C ASP A 245 -9.02 2.71 -18.36
N GLY A 246 -7.98 2.14 -17.74
CA GLY A 246 -7.48 0.81 -18.03
C GLY A 246 -6.74 0.67 -19.36
N LYS A 247 -6.30 1.77 -19.99
CA LYS A 247 -5.66 1.70 -21.33
C LYS A 247 -4.15 1.64 -21.29
N ARG A 248 -3.55 2.17 -20.24
CA ARG A 248 -2.08 2.23 -20.08
C ARG A 248 -1.65 1.66 -18.73
N VAL A 249 -0.58 0.89 -18.77
CA VAL A 249 0.16 0.47 -17.57
C VAL A 249 1.56 1.07 -17.61
N PHE A 250 1.95 1.70 -16.53
CA PHE A 250 3.23 2.35 -16.35
C PHE A 250 4.07 1.52 -15.39
N VAL A 251 5.20 0.99 -15.85
CA VAL A 251 6.09 0.16 -15.04
C VAL A 251 7.38 0.90 -14.75
N LEU A 252 7.67 1.08 -13.47
CA LEU A 252 8.87 1.76 -12.99
C LEU A 252 10.07 0.81 -13.03
N ASN A 253 11.13 1.22 -13.71
CA ASN A 253 12.37 0.45 -13.85
C ASN A 253 13.50 1.16 -13.11
N ARG A 254 13.79 0.75 -11.89
CA ARG A 254 14.77 1.40 -11.02
C ARG A 254 16.19 1.33 -11.57
N GLY A 255 16.54 0.25 -12.27
CA GLY A 255 17.89 0.05 -12.80
C GLY A 255 18.18 0.84 -14.07
N SER A 256 17.19 1.12 -14.88
CA SER A 256 17.33 1.89 -16.13
C SER A 256 16.83 3.33 -16.03
N ASP A 257 16.35 3.78 -14.89
CA ASP A 257 15.80 5.12 -14.68
C ASP A 257 14.72 5.47 -15.74
N THR A 258 13.78 4.54 -15.96
CA THR A 258 12.74 4.71 -16.97
C THR A 258 11.39 4.26 -16.44
N VAL A 259 10.32 4.74 -17.09
CA VAL A 259 8.98 4.19 -17.00
C VAL A 259 8.65 3.50 -18.30
N THR A 260 8.42 2.19 -18.31
CA THR A 260 7.91 1.48 -19.47
C THR A 260 6.40 1.70 -19.59
N VAL A 261 5.93 2.05 -20.76
CA VAL A 261 4.51 2.23 -21.07
C VAL A 261 3.99 1.02 -21.84
N ILE A 262 2.99 0.35 -21.26
CA ILE A 262 2.29 -0.78 -21.86
C ILE A 262 0.91 -0.30 -22.31
N ASN A 263 0.58 -0.58 -23.55
CA ASN A 263 -0.76 -0.45 -24.06
C ASN A 263 -1.56 -1.71 -23.70
N SER A 264 -2.47 -1.60 -22.74
CA SER A 264 -3.24 -2.73 -22.23
C SER A 264 -4.33 -3.21 -23.19
N GLN A 265 -4.71 -2.41 -24.17
CA GLN A 265 -5.67 -2.83 -25.19
C GLN A 265 -5.08 -3.87 -26.14
N ASN A 266 -3.77 -3.82 -26.36
CA ASN A 266 -3.05 -4.70 -27.28
C ASN A 266 -2.10 -5.68 -26.57
N ASN A 267 -1.96 -5.57 -25.25
CA ASN A 267 -0.96 -6.31 -24.46
C ASN A 267 0.45 -6.20 -25.06
N SER A 268 0.89 -4.99 -25.34
CA SER A 268 2.18 -4.72 -25.97
C SER A 268 2.78 -3.43 -25.43
N LEU A 269 4.06 -3.21 -25.71
CA LEU A 269 4.64 -1.87 -25.53
C LEU A 269 3.80 -0.84 -26.29
N ASP A 270 3.74 0.37 -25.76
CA ASP A 270 3.09 1.49 -26.44
C ASP A 270 3.93 1.96 -27.61
N GLN A 271 3.81 1.23 -28.75
CA GLN A 271 4.56 1.44 -29.97
C GLN A 271 3.62 1.65 -31.15
N CYS A 272 3.90 2.67 -31.95
CA CYS A 272 3.23 2.89 -33.22
C CYS A 272 4.21 3.43 -34.28
N THR A 273 3.86 3.29 -35.53
CA THR A 273 4.48 4.09 -36.58
C THR A 273 3.91 5.50 -36.48
N PRO A 274 4.75 6.56 -36.36
CA PRO A 274 4.24 7.92 -36.31
C PRO A 274 3.31 8.21 -37.48
N PHE A 275 2.17 8.81 -37.20
CA PHE A 275 1.15 9.17 -38.18
C PHE A 275 0.58 10.55 -37.93
N THR A 276 -0.06 11.15 -38.91
CA THR A 276 -0.74 12.42 -38.76
C THR A 276 -2.23 12.17 -38.49
N ASN A 277 -2.75 12.68 -37.39
CA ASN A 277 -4.17 12.58 -37.05
C ASN A 277 -5.04 13.49 -37.94
N GLN A 278 -6.36 13.42 -37.77
CA GLN A 278 -7.33 14.20 -38.54
C GLN A 278 -7.17 15.71 -38.36
N ASN A 279 -6.58 16.15 -37.26
CA ASN A 279 -6.30 17.56 -36.95
C ASN A 279 -4.97 18.04 -37.53
N GLY A 280 -4.25 17.20 -38.28
CA GLY A 280 -2.94 17.53 -38.86
C GLY A 280 -1.77 17.47 -37.88
N GLN A 281 -1.97 16.89 -36.69
CA GLN A 281 -0.93 16.75 -35.66
C GLN A 281 -0.20 15.42 -35.84
N LEU A 282 1.12 15.43 -35.65
CA LEU A 282 1.92 14.22 -35.65
C LEU A 282 1.68 13.48 -34.32
N VAL A 283 1.22 12.26 -34.39
CA VAL A 283 1.07 11.33 -33.27
C VAL A 283 2.28 10.42 -33.20
N THR A 284 2.89 10.33 -32.03
CA THR A 284 3.98 9.43 -31.72
C THR A 284 3.58 8.61 -30.51
N CYS A 285 4.12 7.39 -30.37
CA CYS A 285 3.92 6.54 -29.20
C CYS A 285 5.20 6.49 -28.37
N HIS A 286 5.05 6.27 -27.06
CA HIS A 286 6.16 6.38 -26.12
C HIS A 286 6.32 5.09 -25.31
N PRO A 287 6.99 4.05 -25.83
CA PRO A 287 7.15 2.77 -25.13
C PRO A 287 7.99 2.87 -23.85
N SER A 288 8.76 3.96 -23.70
CA SER A 288 9.60 4.20 -22.55
C SER A 288 9.78 5.70 -22.31
N LEU A 289 9.60 6.13 -21.08
CA LEU A 289 9.76 7.51 -20.64
C LEU A 289 11.02 7.59 -19.76
N PRO A 290 12.05 8.33 -20.16
CA PRO A 290 13.26 8.50 -19.36
C PRO A 290 12.99 9.43 -18.16
N LEU A 291 13.56 9.07 -17.01
CA LEU A 291 13.58 9.91 -15.81
C LEU A 291 14.90 10.66 -15.71
N SER A 292 14.85 11.87 -15.19
CA SER A 292 16.03 12.74 -15.07
C SER A 292 16.24 13.16 -13.63
N THR A 293 17.48 13.12 -13.18
CA THR A 293 17.88 13.64 -11.87
C THR A 293 18.30 15.12 -11.90
N LYS A 294 18.34 15.73 -13.08
CA LYS A 294 18.97 17.04 -13.29
C LYS A 294 18.02 18.22 -13.29
N ALA A 295 16.96 18.21 -12.50
CA ALA A 295 16.09 19.37 -12.37
C ALA A 295 16.81 20.55 -11.67
N GLY A 296 17.56 21.32 -12.43
CA GLY A 296 18.18 22.55 -11.94
C GLY A 296 19.29 22.38 -10.89
N LEU A 297 19.63 21.16 -10.51
CA LEU A 297 20.69 20.87 -9.56
C LEU A 297 22.03 20.83 -10.28
N THR A 298 22.96 21.71 -9.87
CA THR A 298 24.34 21.74 -10.39
C THR A 298 25.30 21.49 -9.24
N GLY A 299 26.24 20.56 -9.38
CA GLY A 299 27.27 20.30 -8.37
C GLY A 299 27.87 18.91 -8.45
N ALA A 300 28.97 18.67 -7.73
CA ALA A 300 29.67 17.39 -7.72
C ALA A 300 28.90 16.26 -6.98
N ASN A 301 27.91 16.61 -6.19
CA ASN A 301 27.12 15.66 -5.38
C ASN A 301 25.66 15.51 -5.88
N VAL A 302 25.39 15.89 -7.11
CA VAL A 302 24.06 15.66 -7.71
C VAL A 302 23.93 14.19 -8.04
N PRO A 303 22.87 13.50 -7.60
CA PRO A 303 22.64 12.11 -7.98
C PRO A 303 22.62 11.97 -9.50
N THR A 304 23.17 10.88 -10.01
CA THR A 304 23.21 10.59 -11.46
C THR A 304 22.12 9.65 -11.91
N VAL A 305 21.35 9.12 -10.95
CA VAL A 305 20.29 8.15 -11.16
C VAL A 305 19.00 8.66 -10.50
N ALA A 306 17.86 8.38 -11.08
CA ALA A 306 16.56 8.68 -10.50
C ALA A 306 16.16 7.60 -9.49
N GLY A 307 16.22 6.35 -9.88
CA GLY A 307 15.86 5.21 -9.06
C GLY A 307 14.38 5.24 -8.66
N PRO A 308 13.44 5.20 -9.62
CA PRO A 308 12.01 5.25 -9.30
C PRO A 308 11.58 4.02 -8.51
N VAL A 309 10.73 4.21 -7.49
CA VAL A 309 10.28 3.12 -6.61
C VAL A 309 8.79 3.04 -6.43
N TYR A 310 8.08 4.15 -6.55
CA TYR A 310 6.64 4.22 -6.36
C TYR A 310 6.01 5.30 -7.23
N ALA A 311 4.76 5.12 -7.63
CA ALA A 311 4.03 6.13 -8.40
C ALA A 311 2.53 6.08 -8.12
N GLU A 312 1.87 7.22 -8.34
CA GLU A 312 0.42 7.32 -8.45
C GLU A 312 0.03 7.99 -9.78
N TYR A 313 -1.05 7.49 -10.38
CA TYR A 313 -1.71 8.14 -11.51
C TYR A 313 -2.73 9.15 -11.00
N ILE A 314 -2.72 10.34 -11.55
CA ILE A 314 -3.63 11.45 -11.20
C ILE A 314 -4.67 11.60 -12.31
N PRO A 315 -5.92 11.14 -12.11
CA PRO A 315 -6.91 11.14 -13.18
C PRO A 315 -7.33 12.53 -13.66
N ALA A 316 -7.32 13.51 -12.76
CA ALA A 316 -7.81 14.87 -13.09
C ALA A 316 -6.93 15.58 -14.09
N THR A 317 -5.62 15.36 -14.03
CA THR A 317 -4.61 15.99 -14.89
C THR A 317 -4.01 15.02 -15.91
N GLN A 318 -4.31 13.73 -15.78
CA GLN A 318 -3.70 12.64 -16.55
C GLN A 318 -2.16 12.67 -16.45
N GLU A 319 -1.69 12.80 -15.22
CA GLU A 319 -0.26 12.81 -14.91
C GLU A 319 0.11 11.62 -14.04
N LEU A 320 1.35 11.20 -14.15
CA LEU A 320 1.98 10.23 -13.28
C LEU A 320 2.95 10.95 -12.35
N VAL A 321 2.75 10.82 -11.05
CA VAL A 321 3.71 11.31 -10.05
C VAL A 321 4.54 10.14 -9.56
N VAL A 322 5.86 10.24 -9.66
CA VAL A 322 6.83 9.17 -9.37
C VAL A 322 7.74 9.59 -8.22
N ALA A 323 7.95 8.72 -7.25
CA ALA A 323 8.98 8.89 -6.23
C ALA A 323 10.30 8.30 -6.73
N ASP A 324 11.28 9.15 -6.92
CA ASP A 324 12.62 8.81 -7.40
C ASP A 324 13.57 8.70 -6.20
N TYR A 325 13.61 7.49 -5.61
CA TYR A 325 14.27 7.23 -4.34
C TYR A 325 15.76 7.56 -4.33
N ASP A 326 16.48 7.10 -5.35
CA ASP A 326 17.93 7.26 -5.41
C ASP A 326 18.30 8.71 -5.79
N GLY A 327 17.40 9.40 -6.49
CA GLY A 327 17.57 10.78 -6.94
C GLY A 327 17.21 11.84 -5.89
N GLY A 328 16.42 11.48 -4.88
CA GLY A 328 15.89 12.47 -3.93
C GLY A 328 14.92 13.45 -4.58
N THR A 329 14.19 13.00 -5.58
CA THR A 329 13.28 13.83 -6.38
C THR A 329 11.92 13.17 -6.52
N ILE A 330 10.94 13.93 -6.97
CA ILE A 330 9.75 13.35 -7.62
C ILE A 330 9.74 13.78 -9.08
N SER A 331 9.28 12.89 -9.95
CA SER A 331 9.01 13.19 -11.35
C SER A 331 7.50 13.30 -11.56
N LEU A 332 7.05 14.41 -12.14
CA LEU A 332 5.69 14.58 -12.62
C LEU A 332 5.71 14.46 -14.14
N ILE A 333 5.00 13.49 -14.67
CA ILE A 333 5.03 13.10 -16.08
C ILE A 333 3.64 13.27 -16.66
N ASP A 334 3.52 14.05 -17.72
CA ASP A 334 2.31 14.12 -18.52
C ASP A 334 2.12 12.80 -19.29
N VAL A 335 1.02 12.12 -19.03
CA VAL A 335 0.64 10.88 -19.70
C VAL A 335 -0.78 11.00 -20.27
N SER A 336 -1.14 12.21 -20.68
CA SER A 336 -2.45 12.53 -21.20
C SER A 336 -2.68 11.96 -22.61
N GLU A 337 -3.93 11.64 -22.89
CA GLU A 337 -4.37 11.20 -24.21
C GLU A 337 -5.07 12.34 -24.97
N ASP A 338 -5.00 12.28 -26.29
CA ASP A 338 -5.81 13.14 -27.16
C ASP A 338 -7.29 12.67 -27.22
N GLU A 339 -8.14 13.40 -27.89
CA GLU A 339 -9.55 13.06 -28.06
C GLU A 339 -9.83 11.72 -28.76
N TYR A 340 -8.83 11.13 -29.37
CA TYR A 340 -8.89 9.83 -30.08
C TYR A 340 -8.29 8.68 -29.24
N GLY A 341 -7.75 8.98 -28.06
CA GLY A 341 -7.10 8.00 -27.18
C GLY A 341 -5.65 7.67 -27.58
N ASN A 342 -5.01 8.56 -28.36
CA ASN A 342 -3.58 8.47 -28.63
C ASN A 342 -2.81 9.33 -27.63
N ASP A 343 -1.50 9.14 -27.56
CA ASP A 343 -0.63 10.02 -26.79
C ASP A 343 -0.82 11.48 -27.20
N SER A 344 -0.99 12.36 -26.24
CA SER A 344 -1.10 13.80 -26.49
C SER A 344 0.22 14.37 -27.02
N GLN A 345 0.20 15.61 -27.47
CA GLN A 345 1.42 16.32 -27.93
C GLN A 345 2.42 16.58 -26.81
N THR A 346 1.97 16.54 -25.57
CA THR A 346 2.76 16.76 -24.37
C THR A 346 3.11 15.47 -23.61
N PHE A 347 2.63 14.35 -24.11
CA PHE A 347 2.88 13.04 -23.50
C PHE A 347 4.40 12.79 -23.32
N GLY A 348 4.79 12.38 -22.12
CA GLY A 348 6.19 12.18 -21.76
C GLY A 348 6.93 13.45 -21.29
N THR A 349 6.27 14.61 -21.31
CA THR A 349 6.86 15.83 -20.69
C THR A 349 7.01 15.59 -19.20
N THR A 350 8.24 15.75 -18.70
CA THR A 350 8.60 15.43 -17.33
C THR A 350 9.14 16.64 -16.60
N TYR A 351 8.60 16.90 -15.40
CA TYR A 351 9.12 17.87 -14.43
C TYR A 351 9.73 17.12 -13.26
N THR A 352 10.99 17.37 -12.97
CA THR A 352 11.72 16.75 -11.85
C THR A 352 11.84 17.77 -10.72
N ILE A 353 11.35 17.43 -9.54
CA ILE A 353 11.23 18.32 -8.39
C ILE A 353 12.05 17.75 -7.22
N PRO A 354 13.08 18.45 -6.74
CA PRO A 354 13.83 18.00 -5.56
C PRO A 354 12.96 18.02 -4.31
N VAL A 355 12.97 16.93 -3.54
CA VAL A 355 12.12 16.81 -2.33
C VAL A 355 12.92 16.46 -1.07
N GLY A 356 14.02 15.76 -1.16
CA GLY A 356 14.78 15.36 0.04
C GLY A 356 15.61 14.12 -0.22
N HIS A 357 15.85 13.31 0.80
CA HIS A 357 16.62 12.09 0.64
C HIS A 357 15.70 10.86 0.72
N ASN A 358 15.76 10.04 -0.31
CA ASN A 358 15.07 8.76 -0.38
C ASN A 358 13.54 8.86 -0.23
N PRO A 359 12.85 9.58 -1.13
CA PRO A 359 11.39 9.56 -1.16
C PRO A 359 10.89 8.14 -1.45
N ALA A 360 10.33 7.50 -0.43
CA ALA A 360 9.92 6.10 -0.50
C ALA A 360 8.54 5.92 -1.11
N SER A 361 7.71 6.94 -1.02
CA SER A 361 6.37 6.95 -1.61
C SER A 361 5.87 8.36 -1.81
N VAL A 362 4.87 8.48 -2.67
CA VAL A 362 4.18 9.73 -2.97
C VAL A 362 2.68 9.47 -3.05
N THR A 363 1.87 10.43 -2.64
CA THR A 363 0.43 10.42 -2.87
C THR A 363 -0.02 11.78 -3.35
N ALA A 364 -0.94 11.80 -4.31
CA ALA A 364 -1.48 13.04 -4.85
C ALA A 364 -2.92 13.27 -4.38
N LEU A 365 -3.35 14.53 -4.36
CA LEU A 365 -4.75 14.87 -4.21
C LEU A 365 -5.48 14.62 -5.53
N ALA A 366 -6.76 14.28 -5.44
CA ALA A 366 -7.55 13.89 -6.61
C ALA A 366 -7.69 14.97 -7.68
N ASP A 367 -7.57 16.24 -7.30
CA ASP A 367 -7.62 17.39 -8.22
C ASP A 367 -6.28 17.69 -8.90
N GLY A 368 -5.22 16.96 -8.57
CA GLY A 368 -3.87 17.20 -9.10
C GLY A 368 -3.20 18.47 -8.59
N SER A 369 -3.74 19.11 -7.55
CA SER A 369 -3.16 20.36 -7.03
C SER A 369 -1.85 20.16 -6.29
N ARG A 370 -1.75 19.10 -5.49
CA ARG A 370 -0.61 18.82 -4.61
C ARG A 370 -0.30 17.33 -4.51
N ALA A 371 0.98 17.05 -4.23
CA ALA A 371 1.45 15.74 -3.82
C ALA A 371 2.16 15.81 -2.47
N TYR A 372 2.18 14.70 -1.76
CA TYR A 372 2.88 14.51 -0.48
C TYR A 372 3.85 13.36 -0.64
N THR A 373 5.11 13.56 -0.27
CA THR A 373 6.15 12.52 -0.36
C THR A 373 6.62 12.11 1.03
N ALA A 374 6.87 10.82 1.20
CA ALA A 374 7.46 10.27 2.41
C ALA A 374 8.98 10.16 2.22
N ASP A 375 9.74 11.06 2.84
CA ASP A 375 11.20 11.09 2.73
C ASP A 375 11.82 10.33 3.90
N GLN A 376 12.16 9.09 3.61
CA GLN A 376 12.51 8.10 4.63
C GLN A 376 13.77 8.49 5.42
N THR A 377 14.82 8.94 4.76
CA THR A 377 16.06 9.28 5.45
C THR A 377 15.95 10.53 6.31
N ASP A 378 15.16 11.51 5.85
CA ASP A 378 15.05 12.80 6.53
C ASP A 378 13.99 12.80 7.66
N GLY A 379 13.13 11.78 7.71
CA GLY A 379 12.01 11.76 8.67
C GLY A 379 10.98 12.84 8.41
N THR A 380 10.76 13.18 7.13
CA THR A 380 9.91 14.30 6.71
C THR A 380 8.88 13.89 5.67
N VAL A 381 7.85 14.72 5.54
CA VAL A 381 6.93 14.72 4.41
C VAL A 381 7.04 16.07 3.71
N HIS A 382 7.35 16.06 2.42
CA HIS A 382 7.31 17.25 1.59
C HIS A 382 5.96 17.39 0.90
N ILE A 383 5.46 18.62 0.88
CA ILE A 383 4.23 19.01 0.19
C ILE A 383 4.62 19.76 -1.05
N VAL A 384 4.26 19.21 -2.19
CA VAL A 384 4.65 19.72 -3.50
C VAL A 384 3.43 20.26 -4.22
N ASN A 385 3.50 21.48 -4.68
CA ASN A 385 2.53 22.04 -5.59
C ASN A 385 2.84 21.55 -7.01
N LEU A 386 1.90 20.79 -7.57
CA LEU A 386 2.08 20.16 -8.87
C LEU A 386 1.90 21.14 -10.05
N THR A 387 1.25 22.28 -9.83
CA THR A 387 1.09 23.31 -10.85
C THR A 387 2.35 24.19 -10.98
N SER A 388 2.95 24.57 -9.84
CA SER A 388 4.17 25.40 -9.84
C SER A 388 5.45 24.58 -9.88
N HIS A 389 5.36 23.27 -9.70
CA HIS A 389 6.48 22.33 -9.63
C HIS A 389 7.49 22.69 -8.52
N THR A 390 6.98 23.06 -7.36
CA THR A 390 7.81 23.50 -6.22
C THR A 390 7.37 22.87 -4.92
N VAL A 391 8.33 22.62 -4.03
CA VAL A 391 8.03 22.26 -2.64
C VAL A 391 7.50 23.49 -1.92
N GLU A 392 6.28 23.41 -1.42
CA GLU A 392 5.65 24.49 -0.65
C GLU A 392 5.96 24.38 0.84
N LYS A 393 6.05 23.15 1.33
CA LYS A 393 6.20 22.91 2.77
C LYS A 393 6.89 21.60 3.05
N THR A 394 7.61 21.55 4.17
CA THR A 394 8.23 20.34 4.72
C THR A 394 7.71 20.15 6.14
N LEU A 395 7.21 18.97 6.45
CA LEU A 395 6.69 18.61 7.76
C LEU A 395 7.56 17.51 8.37
N ALA A 396 8.03 17.74 9.60
CA ALA A 396 8.60 16.65 10.38
C ALA A 396 7.50 15.71 10.84
N VAL A 397 7.72 14.41 10.70
CA VAL A 397 6.77 13.36 11.09
C VAL A 397 7.40 12.39 12.08
N SER A 398 6.61 11.48 12.63
CA SER A 398 7.13 10.49 13.58
C SER A 398 7.88 9.38 12.82
N GLY A 399 9.13 9.11 13.24
CA GLY A 399 9.97 8.07 12.67
C GLY A 399 10.47 8.37 11.25
N HIS A 400 10.83 7.32 10.52
CA HIS A 400 11.31 7.39 9.14
C HIS A 400 10.19 6.93 8.19
N PRO A 401 9.43 7.86 7.59
CA PRO A 401 8.21 7.53 6.87
C PRO A 401 8.51 6.70 5.62
N ARG A 402 7.73 5.64 5.44
CA ARG A 402 7.79 4.78 4.28
C ARG A 402 6.53 4.84 3.43
N THR A 403 5.39 5.04 4.06
CA THR A 403 4.11 5.13 3.38
C THR A 403 3.44 6.45 3.66
N VAL A 404 2.98 7.08 2.59
CA VAL A 404 2.08 8.21 2.62
C VAL A 404 0.85 7.89 1.76
N VAL A 405 -0.36 8.15 2.26
CA VAL A 405 -1.60 7.89 1.52
C VAL A 405 -2.63 8.96 1.83
N SER A 406 -3.24 9.54 0.80
CA SER A 406 -4.27 10.57 0.92
C SER A 406 -5.68 9.98 0.88
N THR A 407 -6.63 10.66 1.52
CA THR A 407 -8.07 10.39 1.33
C THR A 407 -8.61 10.93 0.01
N SER A 408 -7.73 11.44 -0.85
CA SER A 408 -8.02 12.02 -2.16
C SER A 408 -8.86 13.31 -2.16
N ASN A 409 -9.28 13.82 -1.01
CA ASN A 409 -10.06 15.05 -0.92
C ASN A 409 -9.13 16.27 -0.78
N SER A 410 -9.22 17.21 -1.72
CA SER A 410 -8.31 18.36 -1.79
C SER A 410 -8.58 19.43 -0.74
N LEU A 411 -9.85 19.67 -0.41
CA LEU A 411 -10.22 20.75 0.51
C LEU A 411 -10.25 20.34 1.97
N TYR A 412 -10.75 19.12 2.23
CA TYR A 412 -11.02 18.65 3.58
C TYR A 412 -10.47 17.23 3.78
N GLY A 413 -9.41 16.91 3.06
CA GLY A 413 -8.79 15.61 3.13
C GLY A 413 -7.78 15.46 4.25
N LYS A 414 -7.32 14.24 4.38
CA LYS A 414 -6.23 13.85 5.25
C LYS A 414 -5.19 13.05 4.50
N VAL A 415 -3.98 13.10 5.00
CA VAL A 415 -2.88 12.26 4.55
C VAL A 415 -2.37 11.49 5.77
N TYR A 416 -2.35 10.18 5.65
CA TYR A 416 -1.86 9.27 6.68
C TYR A 416 -0.43 8.86 6.34
N VAL A 417 0.44 8.91 7.36
CA VAL A 417 1.87 8.60 7.21
C VAL A 417 2.25 7.50 8.17
N SER A 418 2.79 6.40 7.64
CA SER A 418 3.33 5.31 8.46
C SER A 418 4.83 5.20 8.34
N SER A 419 5.47 4.99 9.47
CA SER A 419 6.92 4.79 9.60
C SER A 419 7.18 3.46 10.32
N PRO A 420 8.02 2.57 9.77
CA PRO A 420 8.19 1.23 10.33
C PRO A 420 8.94 1.17 11.65
N ASP A 421 9.52 2.27 12.07
CA ASP A 421 10.30 2.41 13.31
C ASP A 421 9.54 3.14 14.44
N THR A 422 8.26 3.38 14.26
CA THR A 422 7.43 4.03 15.29
C THR A 422 6.07 3.37 15.42
N THR A 423 5.43 3.62 16.56
CA THR A 423 4.06 3.22 16.87
C THR A 423 3.06 4.35 16.61
N LEU A 424 3.50 5.49 16.08
CA LEU A 424 2.68 6.68 15.89
C LEU A 424 2.29 6.83 14.42
N LEU A 425 1.01 6.67 14.12
CA LEU A 425 0.43 7.06 12.84
C LEU A 425 0.31 8.57 12.78
N THR A 426 1.03 9.23 11.88
CA THR A 426 0.93 10.69 11.70
C THR A 426 -0.20 11.03 10.73
N ILE A 427 -0.99 12.04 11.07
CA ILE A 427 -2.12 12.52 10.27
C ILE A 427 -1.89 13.97 9.90
N ILE A 428 -1.93 14.27 8.60
CA ILE A 428 -1.76 15.61 8.03
C ILE A 428 -3.11 16.07 7.47
N ARG A 429 -3.49 17.30 7.74
CA ARG A 429 -4.67 17.94 7.13
C ARG A 429 -4.29 18.63 5.83
N THR A 430 -5.08 18.40 4.79
CA THR A 430 -4.83 18.97 3.46
C THR A 430 -5.30 20.42 3.31
N ASP A 431 -6.21 20.91 4.16
CA ASP A 431 -6.70 22.29 4.12
C ASP A 431 -5.69 23.33 4.64
N GLN A 432 -4.75 22.91 5.49
CA GLN A 432 -3.74 23.77 6.10
C GLN A 432 -2.32 23.26 5.90
N ASP A 433 -2.17 22.06 5.40
CA ASP A 433 -0.88 21.39 5.21
C ASP A 433 -0.06 21.34 6.52
N ILE A 434 -0.68 20.85 7.57
CA ILE A 434 -0.05 20.70 8.89
C ILE A 434 -0.25 19.28 9.43
N VAL A 435 0.67 18.84 10.26
CA VAL A 435 0.42 17.67 11.12
C VAL A 435 -0.69 18.06 12.10
N ASP A 436 -1.83 17.40 11.98
CA ASP A 436 -3.01 17.64 12.84
C ASP A 436 -2.85 16.89 14.15
N THR A 437 -2.58 15.59 14.06
CA THR A 437 -2.45 14.73 15.24
C THR A 437 -1.61 13.49 14.93
N THR A 438 -1.34 12.71 15.94
CA THR A 438 -0.79 11.36 15.82
C THR A 438 -1.67 10.39 16.59
N VAL A 439 -1.88 9.20 16.05
CA VAL A 439 -2.63 8.12 16.69
C VAL A 439 -1.64 7.05 17.15
N LEU A 440 -1.67 6.70 18.43
CA LEU A 440 -0.86 5.63 18.97
C LEU A 440 -1.45 4.28 18.57
N ILE A 441 -0.69 3.51 17.80
CA ILE A 441 -1.02 2.16 17.35
C ILE A 441 -0.18 1.14 18.15
N GLU A 442 -0.74 -0.01 18.44
CA GLU A 442 0.01 -1.08 19.09
C GLU A 442 0.98 -1.75 18.11
N GLY A 443 2.27 -1.67 18.40
CA GLY A 443 3.35 -2.20 17.56
C GLY A 443 3.83 -1.21 16.48
N ASN A 444 4.96 -1.53 15.88
CA ASN A 444 5.54 -0.74 14.80
C ASN A 444 4.68 -0.82 13.53
N LEU A 445 4.54 0.29 12.83
CA LEU A 445 3.68 0.38 11.66
C LEU A 445 4.31 -0.38 10.48
N VAL A 446 3.57 -1.28 9.88
CA VAL A 446 3.98 -1.97 8.64
C VAL A 446 3.53 -1.17 7.43
N ASP A 447 2.25 -0.83 7.36
CA ASP A 447 1.69 -0.06 6.26
C ASP A 447 0.36 0.59 6.66
N VAL A 448 -0.09 1.57 5.88
CA VAL A 448 -1.40 2.20 6.01
C VAL A 448 -2.07 2.30 4.64
N ARG A 449 -3.35 1.99 4.58
CA ARG A 449 -4.21 2.13 3.41
C ARG A 449 -5.48 2.86 3.77
N VAL A 450 -6.12 3.44 2.78
CA VAL A 450 -7.39 4.17 2.97
C VAL A 450 -8.50 3.50 2.19
N THR A 451 -9.69 3.42 2.80
CA THR A 451 -10.89 3.03 2.08
C THR A 451 -11.36 4.21 1.26
N THR A 452 -11.58 3.99 -0.02
CA THR A 452 -12.06 5.06 -0.89
C THR A 452 -13.56 5.24 -0.76
N GLN A 453 -14.03 6.48 -0.85
CA GLN A 453 -15.44 6.72 -1.10
C GLN A 453 -15.77 6.41 -2.55
N ASN A 454 -16.88 5.73 -2.76
CA ASN A 454 -17.48 5.47 -4.08
C ASN A 454 -16.63 4.64 -5.05
N GLY A 455 -15.99 3.61 -4.58
CA GLY A 455 -15.37 2.62 -5.44
C GLY A 455 -14.46 3.28 -6.47
N ALA A 456 -13.24 3.54 -6.09
CA ALA A 456 -12.15 3.56 -7.04
C ALA A 456 -12.03 4.75 -7.98
N LYS A 457 -12.27 5.95 -7.58
CA LYS A 457 -11.72 7.04 -8.39
C LYS A 457 -10.36 7.44 -7.82
N GLY A 458 -9.30 6.98 -8.43
CA GLY A 458 -7.93 7.40 -8.17
C GLY A 458 -7.08 6.49 -7.28
N ASN A 459 -7.65 5.50 -6.64
CA ASN A 459 -6.93 4.59 -5.74
C ASN A 459 -6.96 3.12 -6.17
N THR A 460 -7.11 2.87 -7.44
CA THR A 460 -7.06 1.51 -8.01
C THR A 460 -5.74 0.82 -7.75
N ASN A 461 -4.72 1.57 -7.38
CA ASN A 461 -3.38 1.07 -7.09
C ASN A 461 -3.08 0.87 -5.61
N ILE A 462 -4.06 1.00 -4.74
CA ILE A 462 -3.91 0.68 -3.32
C ILE A 462 -3.45 -0.75 -3.13
N SER A 463 -3.70 -1.59 -4.10
CA SER A 463 -3.68 -3.03 -3.95
C SER A 463 -2.33 -3.70 -4.09
N SER A 464 -1.34 -3.14 -4.77
CA SER A 464 -0.04 -3.83 -4.87
C SER A 464 1.09 -2.84 -4.66
N ARG A 465 1.45 -2.67 -3.43
CA ARG A 465 2.53 -1.78 -3.09
C ARG A 465 3.73 -2.58 -2.60
N ILE A 466 4.81 -2.48 -3.33
CA ILE A 466 6.13 -2.76 -2.77
C ILE A 466 6.56 -1.46 -2.12
N PRO A 467 6.55 -1.37 -0.79
CA PRO A 467 6.84 -0.13 -0.12
C PRO A 467 8.24 0.33 -0.49
N GLY A 468 8.33 1.49 -1.13
CA GLY A 468 9.57 2.19 -1.36
C GLY A 468 10.68 1.39 -2.01
N GLY A 469 10.39 0.56 -3.02
CA GLY A 469 11.36 -0.42 -3.51
C GLY A 469 11.88 -1.32 -2.40
N GLY A 470 11.38 -1.09 -1.19
CA GLY A 470 11.70 -1.86 -0.02
C GLY A 470 11.18 -3.24 -0.19
N GLN A 471 12.09 -4.11 -0.28
CA GLN A 471 11.85 -5.52 -0.19
C GLN A 471 11.29 -5.78 1.20
N PRO A 472 10.28 -6.64 1.33
CA PRO A 472 9.89 -7.09 2.65
C PRO A 472 11.11 -7.65 3.34
N CYS A 473 11.33 -7.21 4.53
CA CYS A 473 12.44 -7.66 5.35
C CYS A 473 12.35 -9.12 5.74
N TYR A 474 11.38 -9.84 5.22
CA TYR A 474 11.15 -11.24 5.45
C TYR A 474 10.86 -11.96 4.14
N LEU A 475 11.81 -12.75 3.73
CA LEU A 475 11.54 -13.91 2.91
C LEU A 475 11.25 -15.06 3.88
N PRO A 476 10.03 -15.61 3.90
CA PRO A 476 9.72 -16.77 4.72
C PRO A 476 10.73 -17.88 4.45
N GLY A 477 11.28 -18.48 5.52
CA GLY A 477 12.27 -19.55 5.41
C GLY A 477 13.71 -19.12 5.20
N THR A 478 14.03 -17.83 5.15
CA THR A 478 15.39 -17.35 5.20
C THR A 478 15.78 -16.95 6.63
N THR A 479 17.03 -17.21 7.03
CA THR A 479 17.61 -16.73 8.29
C THR A 479 18.06 -15.27 8.23
N ALA A 480 17.68 -14.54 7.18
CA ALA A 480 17.92 -13.11 7.08
C ALA A 480 17.21 -12.41 8.24
N SER A 481 17.97 -11.93 9.19
CA SER A 481 17.47 -11.24 10.36
C SER A 481 16.82 -9.91 9.95
N LEU A 482 15.83 -9.45 10.71
CA LEU A 482 15.28 -8.09 10.62
C LEU A 482 16.38 -7.02 10.51
N ALA A 483 17.52 -7.21 11.16
CA ALA A 483 18.66 -6.32 11.09
C ALA A 483 19.31 -6.25 9.70
N ALA A 484 19.34 -7.35 8.95
CA ALA A 484 19.82 -7.33 7.57
C ALA A 484 18.86 -6.56 6.65
N CYS A 485 17.59 -6.59 6.97
CA CYS A 485 16.58 -5.87 6.22
C CYS A 485 16.43 -4.39 6.60
N GLN A 486 16.79 -4.02 7.81
CA GLN A 486 16.87 -2.62 8.22
C GLN A 486 17.97 -1.85 7.47
N ASN A 487 18.95 -2.57 6.94
CA ASN A 487 20.04 -2.02 6.12
C ASN A 487 19.78 -2.16 4.61
N ILE A 488 18.76 -2.88 4.20
CA ILE A 488 18.25 -2.88 2.83
C ILE A 488 17.27 -1.71 2.75
N HIS A 489 17.80 -0.53 2.53
CA HIS A 489 16.99 0.61 2.21
C HIS A 489 16.19 0.31 0.94
N PRO A 490 14.94 0.77 0.88
CA PRO A 490 14.10 0.59 -0.30
C PRO A 490 14.79 1.06 -1.56
#